data_46635865fefe6c5f1e717ebb55bdd291
#
_entry.id   46635865fefe6c5f1e717ebb55bdd291
#
_cell.length_a   1.000
_cell.length_b   1.000
_cell.length_c   1.000
_cell.angle_alpha   90.00
_cell.angle_beta   90.00
_cell.angle_gamma   90.00
#
_symmetry.space_group_name_H-M   'P 1'
#
loop_
_entity.id
_entity.type
_entity.pdbx_description
1 polymer ?
#
loop_
_entity_poly.entity_id
_entity_poly.type
_entity_poly.pdbx_seq_one_letter_code
_entity_poly.pdbx_strand_id
1 'polypeptide(L)'
;MDEKRNDPEVLLRVEHLCQYFKSKGHVNRAVDDVNFEIHKGEVFGLVGESGCGKTTTGRSIIKLYDITSGNIWFKGQRICAGTQSYVDRMSACRKKTADAVRALKRESAADPAKKAANDAKIASLEAELKASLAADREEIRAARYDHKHSDREYADKLVADVKAEYLPRLEAAKGTPGEAALQKEYRDRLRVAKKTKLITQIQMIFQDPVASLNPRMTVREIISEGLVINGIKDQAYIDEKVYEILELVGLVREHAGRYPHEFSGGQKQRVGIARAVIMNPELLIADEPVSALDVSIQAQVINLLNELRAKLNLTILFIAHDLSVVKYFSDRIGVMYYGKMVELATSDELFAHPLHPYTKSLLSAIPLPDPHLEKQRTRVIYNAIADHDYSTDLPSLREVAPGHFVRCNDAEEKRYRKELGL
;
A
#
# COMPACT_ATOMS: atom_id res chain seq x y z
N MET A 1 31.39 2.31 13.75
CA MET A 1 31.49 2.68 12.33
C MET A 1 30.32 1.95 11.66
N ASP A 2 29.18 2.62 11.57
CA ASP A 2 28.00 2.07 10.94
C ASP A 2 28.22 2.06 9.42
N GLU A 3 28.39 0.86 8.86
CA GLU A 3 28.22 0.64 7.43
C GLU A 3 26.79 1.06 7.09
N LYS A 4 26.65 2.26 6.51
CA LYS A 4 25.42 2.63 5.80
C LYS A 4 25.26 1.60 4.68
N ARG A 5 24.48 0.55 4.94
CA ARG A 5 23.93 -0.28 3.87
C ARG A 5 23.22 0.68 2.92
N ASN A 6 23.57 0.57 1.66
CA ASN A 6 22.90 1.27 0.55
C ASN A 6 21.52 0.61 0.35
N ASP A 7 20.71 0.56 1.41
CA ASP A 7 19.35 0.05 1.30
C ASP A 7 18.54 1.04 0.46
N PRO A 8 17.83 0.61 -0.57
CA PRO A 8 17.00 1.47 -1.37
C PRO A 8 15.97 2.17 -0.47
N GLU A 9 15.77 3.47 -0.73
CA GLU A 9 14.85 4.30 0.07
C GLU A 9 13.43 3.71 0.09
N VAL A 10 12.92 3.34 1.26
CA VAL A 10 11.54 2.85 1.44
C VAL A 10 10.57 4.00 1.23
N LEU A 11 9.77 3.93 0.17
CA LEU A 11 8.75 4.93 -0.14
C LEU A 11 7.43 4.68 0.59
N LEU A 12 6.96 3.43 0.57
CA LEU A 12 5.75 2.99 1.27
C LEU A 12 6.08 1.83 2.20
N ARG A 13 5.57 1.89 3.43
CA ARG A 13 5.63 0.79 4.40
C ARG A 13 4.22 0.53 4.94
N VAL A 14 3.80 -0.71 4.88
CA VAL A 14 2.54 -1.22 5.42
C VAL A 14 2.86 -2.18 6.55
N GLU A 15 2.38 -1.87 7.76
CA GLU A 15 2.65 -2.62 8.98
C GLU A 15 1.34 -3.09 9.62
N HIS A 16 1.21 -4.41 9.79
CA HIS A 16 0.09 -5.06 10.48
C HIS A 16 -1.28 -4.58 9.98
N LEU A 17 -1.40 -4.32 8.67
CA LEU A 17 -2.63 -3.82 8.09
C LEU A 17 -3.76 -4.82 8.22
N CYS A 18 -4.83 -4.40 8.91
CA CYS A 18 -6.08 -5.12 8.95
C CYS A 18 -7.22 -4.21 8.46
N GLN A 19 -8.04 -4.75 7.56
CA GLN A 19 -9.28 -4.12 7.13
C GLN A 19 -10.44 -5.09 7.26
N TYR A 20 -11.32 -4.82 8.22
CA TYR A 20 -12.49 -5.66 8.52
C TYR A 20 -13.78 -4.91 8.22
N PHE A 21 -14.69 -5.57 7.52
CA PHE A 21 -16.02 -5.05 7.24
C PHE A 21 -17.05 -5.77 8.10
N LYS A 22 -17.82 -5.00 8.86
CA LYS A 22 -18.90 -5.53 9.71
C LYS A 22 -20.23 -5.39 8.99
N SER A 23 -20.95 -6.51 8.82
CA SER A 23 -22.29 -6.53 8.24
C SER A 23 -23.16 -7.55 8.95
N LYS A 24 -24.33 -7.12 9.47
CA LYS A 24 -25.36 -7.97 10.08
C LYS A 24 -24.83 -9.05 11.03
N GLY A 25 -23.87 -8.68 11.92
CA GLY A 25 -23.30 -9.60 12.90
C GLY A 25 -22.12 -10.47 12.39
N HIS A 26 -21.82 -10.42 11.10
CA HIS A 26 -20.65 -11.07 10.52
C HIS A 26 -19.51 -10.08 10.34
N VAL A 27 -18.27 -10.54 10.59
CA VAL A 27 -17.05 -9.78 10.38
C VAL A 27 -16.29 -10.41 9.21
N ASN A 28 -16.25 -9.72 8.09
CA ASN A 28 -15.42 -10.11 6.95
C ASN A 28 -14.01 -9.51 7.13
N ARG A 29 -13.00 -10.35 7.28
CA ARG A 29 -11.59 -9.96 7.38
C ARG A 29 -10.98 -9.91 5.98
N ALA A 30 -11.23 -8.82 5.27
CA ALA A 30 -10.77 -8.67 3.89
C ALA A 30 -9.25 -8.54 3.79
N VAL A 31 -8.60 -7.92 4.78
CA VAL A 31 -7.14 -7.85 4.95
C VAL A 31 -6.84 -8.14 6.42
N ASP A 32 -5.91 -9.05 6.71
CA ASP A 32 -5.65 -9.55 8.05
C ASP A 32 -4.14 -9.73 8.27
N ASP A 33 -3.51 -8.77 8.93
CA ASP A 33 -2.09 -8.74 9.27
C ASP A 33 -1.16 -8.76 8.04
N VAL A 34 -1.39 -7.84 7.09
CA VAL A 34 -0.55 -7.68 5.90
C VAL A 34 0.61 -6.74 6.18
N ASN A 35 1.82 -7.20 5.84
CA ASN A 35 3.08 -6.48 6.04
C ASN A 35 3.89 -6.50 4.75
N PHE A 36 4.32 -5.34 4.24
CA PHE A 36 5.27 -5.19 3.13
C PHE A 36 5.80 -3.78 3.03
N GLU A 37 6.90 -3.63 2.28
CA GLU A 37 7.51 -2.36 1.92
C GLU A 37 7.64 -2.24 0.42
N ILE A 38 7.56 -1.02 -0.10
CA ILE A 38 7.82 -0.70 -1.51
C ILE A 38 8.92 0.35 -1.55
N HIS A 39 9.98 0.08 -2.33
CA HIS A 39 11.09 0.97 -2.49
C HIS A 39 10.86 1.97 -3.62
N LYS A 40 11.53 3.11 -3.55
CA LYS A 40 11.40 4.15 -4.57
C LYS A 40 11.84 3.65 -5.95
N GLY A 41 11.00 3.87 -6.96
CA GLY A 41 11.22 3.42 -8.33
C GLY A 41 10.96 1.93 -8.57
N GLU A 42 10.52 1.17 -7.55
CA GLU A 42 10.17 -0.25 -7.62
C GLU A 42 8.79 -0.46 -8.26
N VAL A 43 8.63 -1.56 -8.96
CA VAL A 43 7.32 -2.14 -9.28
C VAL A 43 7.07 -3.32 -8.36
N PHE A 44 6.17 -3.16 -7.40
CA PHE A 44 5.75 -4.20 -6.49
C PHE A 44 4.45 -4.85 -6.99
N GLY A 45 4.51 -6.13 -7.34
CA GLY A 45 3.34 -6.92 -7.75
C GLY A 45 2.58 -7.47 -6.55
N LEU A 46 1.27 -7.28 -6.49
CA LEU A 46 0.40 -7.87 -5.47
C LEU A 46 -0.59 -8.80 -6.15
N VAL A 47 -0.43 -10.11 -5.94
CA VAL A 47 -1.16 -11.15 -6.68
C VAL A 47 -1.97 -12.07 -5.78
N GLY A 48 -2.92 -12.80 -6.36
CA GLY A 48 -3.77 -13.78 -5.69
C GLY A 48 -5.15 -13.86 -6.35
N GLU A 49 -5.98 -14.80 -5.91
CA GLU A 49 -7.33 -14.99 -6.44
C GLU A 49 -8.25 -13.78 -6.20
N SER A 50 -9.34 -13.70 -6.97
CA SER A 50 -10.34 -12.65 -6.77
C SER A 50 -10.94 -12.74 -5.36
N GLY A 51 -11.09 -11.57 -4.71
CA GLY A 51 -11.62 -11.50 -3.34
C GLY A 51 -10.60 -11.76 -2.22
N CYS A 52 -9.32 -12.04 -2.50
CA CYS A 52 -8.30 -12.27 -1.46
C CYS A 52 -7.81 -10.99 -0.75
N GLY A 53 -8.32 -9.79 -1.09
CA GLY A 53 -8.02 -8.56 -0.36
C GLY A 53 -7.10 -7.56 -1.07
N LYS A 54 -6.57 -7.82 -2.26
CA LYS A 54 -5.64 -6.95 -3.02
C LYS A 54 -6.16 -5.53 -3.22
N THR A 55 -7.33 -5.41 -3.86
CA THR A 55 -8.01 -4.12 -4.10
C THR A 55 -8.30 -3.39 -2.78
N THR A 56 -8.69 -4.14 -1.73
CA THR A 56 -8.93 -3.57 -0.41
C THR A 56 -7.64 -3.00 0.18
N THR A 57 -6.50 -3.68 0.01
CA THR A 57 -5.18 -3.18 0.42
C THR A 57 -4.83 -1.88 -0.30
N GLY A 58 -4.94 -1.83 -1.63
CA GLY A 58 -4.70 -0.62 -2.43
C GLY A 58 -5.59 0.56 -2.00
N ARG A 59 -6.90 0.31 -1.81
CA ARG A 59 -7.85 1.34 -1.36
C ARG A 59 -7.61 1.81 0.06
N SER A 60 -7.10 0.96 0.94
CA SER A 60 -6.68 1.34 2.29
C SER A 60 -5.47 2.27 2.27
N ILE A 61 -4.51 2.05 1.36
CA ILE A 61 -3.32 2.89 1.21
C ILE A 61 -3.69 4.33 0.81
N ILE A 62 -4.63 4.50 -0.12
CA ILE A 62 -5.10 5.84 -0.53
C ILE A 62 -6.18 6.42 0.41
N LYS A 63 -6.39 5.83 1.58
CA LYS A 63 -7.36 6.28 2.59
C LYS A 63 -8.82 6.31 2.12
N LEU A 64 -9.23 5.45 1.18
CA LEU A 64 -10.65 5.27 0.84
C LEU A 64 -11.39 4.50 1.93
N TYR A 65 -10.66 3.75 2.77
CA TYR A 65 -11.19 3.08 3.95
C TYR A 65 -10.42 3.53 5.19
N ASP A 66 -11.14 3.71 6.29
CA ASP A 66 -10.54 3.81 7.62
C ASP A 66 -10.11 2.41 8.03
N ILE A 67 -8.81 2.18 8.12
CA ILE A 67 -8.27 0.86 8.46
C ILE A 67 -8.62 0.45 9.88
N THR A 68 -8.88 -0.85 10.07
CA THR A 68 -9.27 -1.40 11.37
C THR A 68 -8.10 -1.37 12.35
N SER A 69 -6.91 -1.83 11.93
CA SER A 69 -5.67 -1.77 12.71
C SER A 69 -4.45 -1.76 11.79
N GLY A 70 -3.28 -1.51 12.36
CA GLY A 70 -2.02 -1.38 11.65
C GLY A 70 -1.69 0.06 11.29
N ASN A 71 -0.58 0.24 10.58
CA ASN A 71 -0.06 1.54 10.18
C ASN A 71 0.31 1.54 8.70
N ILE A 72 0.15 2.69 8.05
CA ILE A 72 0.64 2.94 6.70
C ILE A 72 1.53 4.18 6.75
N TRP A 73 2.76 4.01 6.31
CA TRP A 73 3.77 5.05 6.25
C TRP A 73 4.10 5.36 4.80
N PHE A 74 4.16 6.62 4.46
CA PHE A 74 4.58 7.08 3.14
C PHE A 74 5.64 8.17 3.30
N LYS A 75 6.80 8.01 2.67
CA LYS A 75 7.95 8.92 2.81
C LYS A 75 8.38 9.11 4.28
N GLY A 76 8.32 8.04 5.08
CA GLY A 76 8.64 8.07 6.51
C GLY A 76 7.61 8.76 7.39
N GLN A 77 6.49 9.24 6.84
CA GLN A 77 5.39 9.86 7.59
C GLN A 77 4.19 8.90 7.68
N ARG A 78 3.62 8.71 8.87
CA ARG A 78 2.43 7.89 9.07
C ARG A 78 1.20 8.60 8.52
N ILE A 79 0.68 8.08 7.42
CA ILE A 79 -0.49 8.66 6.73
C ILE A 79 -1.81 8.08 7.22
N CYS A 80 -1.81 6.85 7.69
CA CYS A 80 -3.01 6.16 8.18
C CYS A 80 -2.64 5.23 9.33
N ALA A 81 -3.51 5.14 10.35
CA ALA A 81 -3.35 4.22 11.45
C ALA A 81 -4.72 3.77 11.98
N GLY A 82 -4.88 2.45 12.16
CA GLY A 82 -6.05 1.85 12.79
C GLY A 82 -5.88 1.75 14.30
N THR A 83 -6.96 1.89 15.05
CA THR A 83 -6.90 1.92 16.52
C THR A 83 -7.50 0.69 17.19
N GLN A 84 -8.12 -0.22 16.43
CA GLN A 84 -8.84 -1.36 17.00
C GLN A 84 -7.92 -2.34 17.75
N SER A 85 -6.70 -2.59 17.25
CA SER A 85 -5.72 -3.46 17.92
C SER A 85 -5.37 -2.97 19.33
N TYR A 86 -5.23 -1.67 19.51
CA TYR A 86 -4.99 -1.08 20.83
C TYR A 86 -6.20 -1.25 21.76
N VAL A 87 -7.42 -1.04 21.23
CA VAL A 87 -8.68 -1.24 21.98
C VAL A 87 -8.83 -2.70 22.42
N ASP A 88 -8.55 -3.65 21.51
CA ASP A 88 -8.61 -5.08 21.81
C ASP A 88 -7.56 -5.50 22.83
N ARG A 89 -6.32 -4.98 22.72
CA ARG A 89 -5.24 -5.20 23.71
C ARG A 89 -5.60 -4.66 25.08
N MET A 90 -6.15 -3.44 25.14
CA MET A 90 -6.65 -2.85 26.41
C MET A 90 -7.73 -3.73 27.05
N SER A 91 -8.67 -4.25 26.25
CA SER A 91 -9.74 -5.15 26.72
C SER A 91 -9.18 -6.47 27.23
N ALA A 92 -8.28 -7.11 26.49
CA ALA A 92 -7.61 -8.35 26.87
C ALA A 92 -6.78 -8.18 28.15
N CYS A 93 -6.01 -7.08 28.27
CA CYS A 93 -5.20 -6.78 29.43
C CYS A 93 -6.08 -6.60 30.69
N ARG A 94 -7.19 -5.84 30.60
CA ARG A 94 -8.16 -5.70 31.70
C ARG A 94 -8.73 -7.04 32.13
N LYS A 95 -9.14 -7.89 31.19
CA LYS A 95 -9.69 -9.22 31.49
C LYS A 95 -8.65 -10.09 32.19
N LYS A 96 -7.44 -10.19 31.64
CA LYS A 96 -6.34 -10.96 32.21
C LYS A 96 -6.00 -10.53 33.64
N THR A 97 -5.88 -9.22 33.88
CA THR A 97 -5.58 -8.67 35.20
C THR A 97 -6.74 -8.91 36.19
N ALA A 98 -8.00 -8.73 35.76
CA ALA A 98 -9.16 -9.01 36.60
C ALA A 98 -9.24 -10.50 37.02
N ASP A 99 -8.95 -11.42 36.09
CA ASP A 99 -8.94 -12.85 36.41
C ASP A 99 -7.79 -13.20 37.38
N ALA A 100 -6.59 -12.64 37.17
CA ALA A 100 -5.45 -12.82 38.08
C ALA A 100 -5.73 -12.25 39.48
N VAL A 101 -6.28 -11.05 39.59
CA VAL A 101 -6.69 -10.43 40.88
C VAL A 101 -7.75 -11.28 41.57
N ARG A 102 -8.72 -11.81 40.83
CA ARG A 102 -9.77 -12.68 41.37
C ARG A 102 -9.18 -13.99 41.94
N ALA A 103 -8.19 -14.59 41.24
CA ALA A 103 -7.49 -15.76 41.71
C ALA A 103 -6.70 -15.50 43.02
N LEU A 104 -5.93 -14.41 43.06
CA LEU A 104 -5.17 -14.02 44.27
C LEU A 104 -6.08 -13.72 45.46
N LYS A 105 -7.22 -13.06 45.27
CA LYS A 105 -8.22 -12.81 46.31
C LYS A 105 -8.84 -14.10 46.87
N ARG A 106 -9.11 -15.10 46.00
CA ARG A 106 -9.57 -16.43 46.45
C ARG A 106 -8.52 -17.15 47.26
N GLU A 107 -7.23 -17.09 46.83
CA GLU A 107 -6.13 -17.69 47.60
C GLU A 107 -5.96 -17.02 48.98
N SER A 108 -6.06 -15.70 49.07
CA SER A 108 -6.01 -14.97 50.34
C SER A 108 -7.19 -15.29 51.25
N ALA A 109 -8.35 -15.63 50.72
CA ALA A 109 -9.51 -16.07 51.48
C ALA A 109 -9.34 -17.50 52.02
N ALA A 110 -8.65 -18.36 51.29
CA ALA A 110 -8.35 -19.76 51.68
C ALA A 110 -7.17 -19.84 52.66
N ASP A 111 -6.16 -18.94 52.54
CA ASP A 111 -4.95 -18.91 53.37
C ASP A 111 -4.66 -17.44 53.79
N PRO A 112 -5.10 -17.03 54.99
CA PRO A 112 -4.87 -15.67 55.47
C PRO A 112 -3.39 -15.29 55.65
N ALA A 113 -2.47 -16.26 55.82
CA ALA A 113 -1.05 -15.99 55.95
C ALA A 113 -0.44 -15.39 54.67
N LYS A 114 -1.02 -15.70 53.50
CA LYS A 114 -0.59 -15.20 52.19
C LYS A 114 -1.18 -13.85 51.81
N LYS A 115 -2.10 -13.29 52.62
CA LYS A 115 -2.85 -12.09 52.27
C LYS A 115 -1.93 -10.90 51.95
N ALA A 116 -0.95 -10.58 52.82
CA ALA A 116 -0.06 -9.46 52.61
C ALA A 116 0.79 -9.59 51.31
N ALA A 117 1.28 -10.81 51.02
CA ALA A 117 2.03 -11.05 49.81
C ALA A 117 1.16 -10.94 48.53
N ASN A 118 -0.09 -11.44 48.62
CA ASN A 118 -1.03 -11.36 47.51
C ASN A 118 -1.54 -9.93 47.27
N ASP A 119 -1.75 -9.13 48.33
CA ASP A 119 -2.11 -7.71 48.22
C ASP A 119 -0.99 -6.92 47.52
N ALA A 120 0.29 -7.20 47.82
CA ALA A 120 1.42 -6.61 47.13
C ALA A 120 1.45 -6.98 45.61
N LYS A 121 1.17 -8.27 45.27
CA LYS A 121 1.07 -8.72 43.90
C LYS A 121 -0.10 -8.06 43.16
N ILE A 122 -1.25 -7.90 43.83
CA ILE A 122 -2.41 -7.23 43.24
C ILE A 122 -2.06 -5.77 42.93
N ALA A 123 -1.40 -5.06 43.84
CA ALA A 123 -0.98 -3.69 43.61
C ALA A 123 -0.01 -3.57 42.41
N SER A 124 0.94 -4.51 42.26
CA SER A 124 1.83 -4.57 41.10
C SER A 124 1.05 -4.78 39.78
N LEU A 125 0.14 -5.76 39.74
CA LEU A 125 -0.67 -6.05 38.56
C LEU A 125 -1.57 -4.87 38.15
N GLU A 126 -2.14 -4.15 39.14
CA GLU A 126 -2.96 -2.96 38.90
C GLU A 126 -2.09 -1.79 38.38
N ALA A 127 -0.88 -1.62 38.89
CA ALA A 127 0.08 -0.62 38.37
C ALA A 127 0.52 -0.92 36.96
N GLU A 128 0.85 -2.19 36.66
CA GLU A 128 1.20 -2.63 35.29
C GLU A 128 0.02 -2.43 34.31
N LEU A 129 -1.20 -2.78 34.71
CA LEU A 129 -2.40 -2.51 33.95
C LEU A 129 -2.55 -1.03 33.64
N LYS A 130 -2.43 -0.17 34.66
CA LYS A 130 -2.54 1.28 34.49
C LYS A 130 -1.51 1.83 33.52
N ALA A 131 -0.27 1.38 33.57
CA ALA A 131 0.81 1.77 32.66
C ALA A 131 0.53 1.30 31.24
N SER A 132 0.13 0.04 31.04
CA SER A 132 -0.22 -0.51 29.74
C SER A 132 -1.40 0.24 29.10
N LEU A 133 -2.46 0.51 29.86
CA LEU A 133 -3.61 1.27 29.36
C LEU A 133 -3.26 2.73 29.03
N ALA A 134 -2.31 3.34 29.74
CA ALA A 134 -1.84 4.69 29.45
C ALA A 134 -1.05 4.71 28.14
N ALA A 135 -0.15 3.75 27.92
CA ALA A 135 0.61 3.61 26.69
C ALA A 135 -0.31 3.40 25.46
N ASP A 136 -1.29 2.47 25.56
CA ASP A 136 -2.25 2.24 24.48
C ASP A 136 -3.10 3.48 24.16
N ARG A 137 -3.48 4.26 25.17
CA ARG A 137 -4.22 5.51 24.95
C ARG A 137 -3.37 6.57 24.26
N GLU A 138 -2.08 6.63 24.55
CA GLU A 138 -1.14 7.54 23.89
C GLU A 138 -0.99 7.17 22.41
N GLU A 139 -0.82 5.88 22.12
CA GLU A 139 -0.77 5.38 20.73
C GLU A 139 -2.05 5.70 19.95
N ILE A 140 -3.24 5.53 20.57
CA ILE A 140 -4.52 5.92 19.95
C ILE A 140 -4.57 7.42 19.67
N ARG A 141 -4.06 8.27 20.56
CA ARG A 141 -4.01 9.72 20.35
C ARG A 141 -3.07 10.05 19.19
N ALA A 142 -1.86 9.49 19.19
CA ALA A 142 -0.88 9.67 18.13
C ALA A 142 -1.44 9.23 16.77
N ALA A 143 -2.05 8.04 16.70
CA ALA A 143 -2.68 7.52 15.48
C ALA A 143 -3.75 8.47 14.92
N ARG A 144 -4.62 8.99 15.79
CA ARG A 144 -5.67 9.96 15.41
C ARG A 144 -5.10 11.32 15.00
N TYR A 145 -4.04 11.75 15.68
CA TYR A 145 -3.35 12.99 15.34
C TYR A 145 -2.72 12.91 13.97
N ASP A 146 -1.92 11.89 13.69
CA ASP A 146 -1.24 11.69 12.41
C ASP A 146 -2.23 11.55 11.26
N HIS A 147 -3.29 10.76 11.44
CA HIS A 147 -4.34 10.61 10.42
C HIS A 147 -4.94 11.98 9.99
N LYS A 148 -5.08 12.90 10.95
CA LYS A 148 -5.67 14.22 10.71
C LYS A 148 -4.67 15.27 10.22
N HIS A 149 -3.39 15.17 10.61
CA HIS A 149 -2.41 16.24 10.45
C HIS A 149 -1.29 15.93 9.46
N SER A 150 -1.15 14.67 9.00
CA SER A 150 -0.09 14.26 8.06
C SER A 150 0.04 15.16 6.82
N ASP A 151 -1.09 15.55 6.21
CA ASP A 151 -1.08 16.43 5.04
C ASP A 151 -0.58 17.84 5.37
N ARG A 152 -0.91 18.36 6.57
CA ARG A 152 -0.48 19.70 7.01
C ARG A 152 1.00 19.72 7.35
N GLU A 153 1.48 18.72 8.07
CA GLU A 153 2.90 18.59 8.41
C GLU A 153 3.76 18.46 7.15
N TYR A 154 3.29 17.72 6.15
CA TYR A 154 3.95 17.63 4.86
C TYR A 154 3.99 18.97 4.13
N ALA A 155 2.87 19.71 4.09
CA ALA A 155 2.81 21.04 3.50
C ALA A 155 3.74 22.03 4.23
N ASP A 156 3.80 22.00 5.55
CA ASP A 156 4.69 22.86 6.35
C ASP A 156 6.18 22.54 6.07
N LYS A 157 6.54 21.26 5.89
CA LYS A 157 7.88 20.84 5.46
C LYS A 157 8.22 21.38 4.06
N LEU A 158 7.32 21.18 3.08
CA LEU A 158 7.53 21.74 1.73
C LEU A 158 7.67 23.27 1.72
N VAL A 159 6.91 23.96 2.55
CA VAL A 159 7.04 25.43 2.72
C VAL A 159 8.41 25.79 3.28
N ALA A 160 8.93 25.03 4.23
CA ALA A 160 10.27 25.23 4.76
C ALA A 160 11.36 24.99 3.70
N ASP A 161 11.23 23.94 2.90
CA ASP A 161 12.15 23.62 1.81
C ASP A 161 12.17 24.72 0.74
N VAL A 162 10.98 25.17 0.30
CA VAL A 162 10.86 26.30 -0.65
C VAL A 162 11.49 27.57 -0.10
N LYS A 163 11.29 27.89 1.19
CA LYS A 163 11.94 29.04 1.82
C LYS A 163 13.46 28.90 1.85
N ALA A 164 13.97 27.74 2.21
CA ALA A 164 15.40 27.48 2.25
C ALA A 164 16.07 27.62 0.86
N GLU A 165 15.38 27.20 -0.19
CA GLU A 165 15.85 27.33 -1.57
C GLU A 165 15.82 28.78 -2.09
N TYR A 166 14.71 29.47 -1.89
CA TYR A 166 14.46 30.76 -2.55
C TYR A 166 14.96 31.95 -1.78
N LEU A 167 15.02 31.96 -0.45
CA LEU A 167 15.46 33.12 0.32
C LEU A 167 16.90 33.55 -0.02
N PRO A 168 17.89 32.65 -0.12
CA PRO A 168 19.24 33.04 -0.52
C PRO A 168 19.30 33.59 -1.97
N ARG A 169 18.50 33.01 -2.88
CA ARG A 169 18.44 33.44 -4.28
C ARG A 169 17.80 34.85 -4.42
N LEU A 170 16.80 35.14 -3.61
CA LEU A 170 16.15 36.48 -3.57
C LEU A 170 17.07 37.52 -2.99
N GLU A 171 17.86 37.20 -1.96
CA GLU A 171 18.88 38.13 -1.44
C GLU A 171 19.96 38.42 -2.48
N ALA A 172 20.43 37.41 -3.20
CA ALA A 172 21.42 37.59 -4.27
C ALA A 172 20.89 38.36 -5.49
N ALA A 173 19.58 38.25 -5.78
CA ALA A 173 18.92 38.94 -6.90
C ALA A 173 18.45 40.38 -6.58
N LYS A 174 18.63 40.84 -5.35
CA LYS A 174 18.14 42.14 -4.89
C LYS A 174 18.71 43.29 -5.72
N GLY A 175 17.83 44.12 -6.28
CA GLY A 175 18.21 45.22 -7.14
C GLY A 175 18.55 44.87 -8.59
N THR A 176 18.39 43.61 -9.00
CA THR A 176 18.61 43.15 -10.37
C THR A 176 17.28 43.17 -11.19
N PRO A 177 17.35 43.26 -12.53
CA PRO A 177 16.16 43.18 -13.38
C PRO A 177 15.35 41.90 -13.23
N GLY A 178 15.97 40.80 -12.72
CA GLY A 178 15.33 39.50 -12.49
C GLY A 178 14.59 39.34 -11.16
N GLU A 179 14.74 40.28 -10.23
CA GLU A 179 14.18 40.19 -8.87
C GLU A 179 12.65 39.99 -8.88
N ALA A 180 11.93 40.80 -9.68
CA ALA A 180 10.47 40.72 -9.74
C ALA A 180 9.95 39.36 -10.26
N ALA A 181 10.62 38.80 -11.26
CA ALA A 181 10.30 37.47 -11.80
C ALA A 181 10.55 36.35 -10.74
N LEU A 182 11.69 36.39 -10.04
CA LEU A 182 12.03 35.47 -8.99
C LEU A 182 11.10 35.57 -7.79
N GLN A 183 10.69 36.78 -7.40
CA GLN A 183 9.68 37.01 -6.36
C GLN A 183 8.30 36.43 -6.74
N LYS A 184 7.90 36.54 -8.01
CA LYS A 184 6.66 35.93 -8.51
C LYS A 184 6.75 34.37 -8.42
N GLU A 185 7.84 33.80 -8.92
CA GLU A 185 8.09 32.37 -8.87
C GLU A 185 8.06 31.82 -7.42
N TYR A 186 8.74 32.50 -6.50
CA TYR A 186 8.74 32.17 -5.08
C TYR A 186 7.32 32.16 -4.48
N ARG A 187 6.52 33.21 -4.76
CA ARG A 187 5.13 33.27 -4.26
C ARG A 187 4.28 32.13 -4.82
N ASP A 188 4.44 31.82 -6.10
CA ASP A 188 3.69 30.75 -6.76
C ASP A 188 4.11 29.37 -6.18
N ARG A 189 5.41 29.11 -5.98
CA ARG A 189 5.93 27.91 -5.32
C ARG A 189 5.43 27.78 -3.88
N LEU A 190 5.45 28.84 -3.09
CA LEU A 190 4.89 28.83 -1.73
C LEU A 190 3.39 28.55 -1.72
N ARG A 191 2.66 29.08 -2.68
CA ARG A 191 1.21 28.85 -2.80
C ARG A 191 0.91 27.37 -3.10
N VAL A 192 1.69 26.76 -3.97
CA VAL A 192 1.58 25.32 -4.28
C VAL A 192 1.95 24.52 -3.05
N ALA A 193 3.11 24.74 -2.44
CA ALA A 193 3.58 24.01 -1.26
C ALA A 193 2.56 23.99 -0.11
N LYS A 194 1.93 25.15 0.20
CA LYS A 194 0.89 25.26 1.23
C LYS A 194 -0.38 24.45 0.96
N LYS A 195 -0.66 24.11 -0.30
CA LYS A 195 -1.86 23.37 -0.70
C LYS A 195 -1.61 21.93 -1.01
N THR A 196 -0.35 21.55 -1.18
CA THR A 196 0.03 20.17 -1.49
C THR A 196 -0.28 19.27 -0.30
N LYS A 197 -1.00 18.19 -0.57
CA LYS A 197 -1.30 17.14 0.41
C LYS A 197 -0.42 15.93 0.12
N LEU A 198 0.07 15.29 1.17
CA LEU A 198 0.90 14.09 1.03
C LEU A 198 0.17 12.99 0.26
N ILE A 199 -1.13 12.82 0.54
CA ILE A 199 -1.95 11.80 -0.12
C ILE A 199 -2.09 12.02 -1.64
N THR A 200 -1.96 13.25 -2.15
CA THR A 200 -2.02 13.50 -3.60
C THR A 200 -0.82 12.97 -4.37
N GLN A 201 0.26 12.63 -3.67
CA GLN A 201 1.44 11.96 -4.22
C GLN A 201 1.20 10.47 -4.49
N ILE A 202 0.08 9.93 -4.00
CA ILE A 202 -0.37 8.57 -4.25
C ILE A 202 -1.61 8.66 -5.14
N GLN A 203 -1.56 8.06 -6.33
CA GLN A 203 -2.70 8.02 -7.25
C GLN A 203 -3.08 6.58 -7.57
N MET A 204 -4.33 6.36 -7.99
CA MET A 204 -4.85 5.03 -8.28
C MET A 204 -5.51 4.97 -9.64
N ILE A 205 -5.14 3.95 -10.42
CA ILE A 205 -5.88 3.51 -11.60
C ILE A 205 -6.84 2.43 -11.14
N PHE A 206 -8.14 2.63 -11.37
CA PHE A 206 -9.18 1.71 -10.94
C PHE A 206 -9.40 0.58 -11.96
N GLN A 207 -9.85 -0.56 -11.48
CA GLN A 207 -10.06 -1.80 -12.23
C GLN A 207 -10.98 -1.63 -13.44
N ASP A 208 -12.08 -0.89 -13.33
CA ASP A 208 -13.03 -0.65 -14.41
C ASP A 208 -12.87 0.77 -14.97
N PRO A 209 -12.28 0.91 -16.17
CA PRO A 209 -12.12 2.21 -16.80
C PRO A 209 -13.44 2.85 -17.19
N VAL A 210 -14.49 2.07 -17.44
CA VAL A 210 -15.81 2.59 -17.82
C VAL A 210 -16.52 3.17 -16.61
N ALA A 211 -16.58 2.44 -15.51
CA ALA A 211 -17.20 2.91 -14.28
C ALA A 211 -16.43 4.04 -13.59
N SER A 212 -15.13 4.15 -13.85
CA SER A 212 -14.27 5.14 -13.20
C SER A 212 -14.27 6.52 -13.89
N LEU A 213 -14.77 6.63 -15.11
CA LEU A 213 -14.84 7.88 -15.87
C LEU A 213 -16.27 8.42 -15.87
N ASN A 214 -16.44 9.70 -15.52
CA ASN A 214 -17.76 10.33 -15.58
C ASN A 214 -18.19 10.52 -17.05
N PRO A 215 -19.27 9.86 -17.53
CA PRO A 215 -19.65 9.91 -18.94
C PRO A 215 -20.16 11.29 -19.41
N ARG A 216 -20.44 12.20 -18.48
CA ARG A 216 -20.92 13.57 -18.76
C ARG A 216 -19.80 14.60 -18.86
N MET A 217 -18.57 14.24 -18.55
CA MET A 217 -17.40 15.09 -18.61
C MET A 217 -16.61 14.78 -19.87
N THR A 218 -16.01 15.79 -20.47
CA THR A 218 -15.02 15.61 -21.52
C THR A 218 -13.73 15.01 -20.98
N VAL A 219 -12.92 14.39 -21.84
CA VAL A 219 -11.60 13.85 -21.46
C VAL A 219 -10.72 14.92 -20.83
N ARG A 220 -10.75 16.17 -21.34
CA ARG A 220 -10.06 17.31 -20.76
C ARG A 220 -10.48 17.53 -19.30
N GLU A 221 -11.79 17.58 -19.03
CA GLU A 221 -12.32 17.81 -17.69
C GLU A 221 -11.93 16.68 -16.74
N ILE A 222 -12.03 15.42 -17.19
CA ILE A 222 -11.65 14.24 -16.40
C ILE A 222 -10.17 14.27 -16.03
N ILE A 223 -9.29 14.55 -17.00
CA ILE A 223 -7.85 14.54 -16.74
C ILE A 223 -7.47 15.72 -15.85
N SER A 224 -8.02 16.92 -16.11
CA SER A 224 -7.68 18.15 -15.37
C SER A 224 -8.32 18.24 -13.97
N GLU A 225 -9.28 17.40 -13.63
CA GLU A 225 -10.04 17.46 -12.37
C GLU A 225 -9.10 17.56 -11.14
N GLY A 226 -8.06 16.71 -11.10
CA GLY A 226 -7.07 16.74 -10.02
C GLY A 226 -6.35 18.08 -9.88
N LEU A 227 -5.97 18.71 -10.98
CA LEU A 227 -5.34 20.04 -10.99
C LEU A 227 -6.29 21.11 -10.46
N VAL A 228 -7.54 21.08 -10.92
CA VAL A 228 -8.58 22.07 -10.52
C VAL A 228 -8.88 21.95 -9.01
N ILE A 229 -9.05 20.73 -8.48
CA ILE A 229 -9.27 20.47 -7.06
C ILE A 229 -8.11 21.00 -6.21
N ASN A 230 -6.88 20.86 -6.69
CA ASN A 230 -5.69 21.42 -6.02
C ASN A 230 -5.53 22.94 -6.21
N GLY A 231 -6.52 23.59 -6.86
CA GLY A 231 -6.63 25.04 -6.93
C GLY A 231 -5.83 25.68 -8.04
N ILE A 232 -5.41 24.94 -9.06
CA ILE A 232 -4.86 25.47 -10.31
C ILE A 232 -6.03 26.04 -11.10
N LYS A 233 -5.96 27.35 -11.45
CA LYS A 233 -7.04 28.08 -12.12
C LYS A 233 -6.66 28.57 -13.52
N ASP A 234 -5.39 28.52 -13.85
CA ASP A 234 -4.88 28.94 -15.15
C ASP A 234 -5.28 27.91 -16.22
N GLN A 235 -6.24 28.32 -17.07
CA GLN A 235 -6.79 27.42 -18.09
C GLN A 235 -5.75 27.09 -19.17
N ALA A 236 -4.90 28.03 -19.54
CA ALA A 236 -3.86 27.82 -20.55
C ALA A 236 -2.84 26.79 -20.06
N TYR A 237 -2.41 26.90 -18.79
CA TYR A 237 -1.55 25.92 -18.15
C TYR A 237 -2.21 24.54 -18.06
N ILE A 238 -3.51 24.48 -17.69
CA ILE A 238 -4.26 23.23 -17.62
C ILE A 238 -4.33 22.56 -18.98
N ASP A 239 -4.63 23.31 -20.04
CA ASP A 239 -4.74 22.80 -21.40
C ASP A 239 -3.41 22.23 -21.90
N GLU A 240 -2.32 22.96 -21.68
CA GLU A 240 -0.98 22.51 -22.03
C GLU A 240 -0.64 21.19 -21.32
N LYS A 241 -0.90 21.11 -20.01
CA LYS A 241 -0.65 19.88 -19.24
C LYS A 241 -1.53 18.71 -19.68
N VAL A 242 -2.79 18.95 -20.00
CA VAL A 242 -3.68 17.90 -20.53
C VAL A 242 -3.16 17.39 -21.87
N TYR A 243 -2.72 18.28 -22.79
CA TYR A 243 -2.17 17.87 -24.07
C TYR A 243 -0.86 17.10 -23.94
N GLU A 244 0.05 17.56 -23.08
CA GLU A 244 1.29 16.81 -22.78
C GLU A 244 1.00 15.38 -22.29
N ILE A 245 0.05 15.22 -21.36
CA ILE A 245 -0.29 13.92 -20.80
C ILE A 245 -1.03 13.04 -21.83
N LEU A 246 -1.91 13.60 -22.65
CA LEU A 246 -2.55 12.85 -23.74
C LEU A 246 -1.51 12.27 -24.69
N GLU A 247 -0.56 13.07 -25.15
CA GLU A 247 0.53 12.61 -25.98
C GLU A 247 1.39 11.54 -25.28
N LEU A 248 1.67 11.73 -24.00
CA LEU A 248 2.45 10.80 -23.19
C LEU A 248 1.78 9.42 -23.07
N VAL A 249 0.43 9.36 -23.02
CA VAL A 249 -0.31 8.09 -23.00
C VAL A 249 -0.67 7.57 -24.40
N GLY A 250 -0.15 8.20 -25.46
CA GLY A 250 -0.37 7.81 -26.86
C GLY A 250 -1.77 8.14 -27.38
N LEU A 251 -2.36 9.24 -26.90
CA LEU A 251 -3.59 9.83 -27.41
C LEU A 251 -3.28 11.17 -28.10
N VAL A 252 -4.13 11.60 -29.03
CA VAL A 252 -3.96 12.87 -29.74
C VAL A 252 -4.69 14.00 -29.01
N ARG A 253 -4.26 15.25 -29.22
CA ARG A 253 -4.81 16.48 -28.56
C ARG A 253 -6.31 16.64 -28.79
N GLU A 254 -6.78 16.30 -29.98
CA GLU A 254 -8.19 16.39 -30.40
C GLU A 254 -9.11 15.51 -29.54
N HIS A 255 -8.55 14.50 -28.88
CA HIS A 255 -9.29 13.67 -27.95
C HIS A 255 -9.72 14.41 -26.68
N ALA A 256 -9.11 15.53 -26.34
CA ALA A 256 -9.45 16.33 -25.16
C ALA A 256 -10.92 16.79 -25.12
N GLY A 257 -11.50 17.11 -26.28
CA GLY A 257 -12.89 17.56 -26.40
C GLY A 257 -13.94 16.43 -26.46
N ARG A 258 -13.53 15.18 -26.55
CA ARG A 258 -14.44 14.03 -26.67
C ARG A 258 -14.93 13.54 -25.33
N TYR A 259 -16.01 12.76 -25.34
CA TYR A 259 -16.59 12.10 -24.18
C TYR A 259 -16.14 10.64 -24.09
N PRO A 260 -16.14 10.04 -22.88
CA PRO A 260 -15.69 8.65 -22.69
C PRO A 260 -16.38 7.61 -23.58
N HIS A 261 -17.65 7.80 -23.92
CA HIS A 261 -18.39 6.85 -24.74
C HIS A 261 -17.90 6.77 -26.20
N GLU A 262 -17.13 7.76 -26.66
CA GLU A 262 -16.54 7.80 -28.03
C GLU A 262 -15.21 7.03 -28.13
N PHE A 263 -14.76 6.39 -27.03
CA PHE A 263 -13.47 5.70 -26.97
C PHE A 263 -13.62 4.19 -26.83
N SER A 264 -12.63 3.46 -27.40
CA SER A 264 -12.48 2.02 -27.13
C SER A 264 -12.09 1.74 -25.67
N GLY A 265 -12.20 0.48 -25.22
CA GLY A 265 -11.80 0.07 -23.87
C GLY A 265 -10.35 0.44 -23.53
N GLY A 266 -9.43 0.14 -24.43
CA GLY A 266 -8.01 0.48 -24.23
C GLY A 266 -7.74 2.00 -24.22
N GLN A 267 -8.47 2.78 -25.03
CA GLN A 267 -8.37 4.24 -24.98
C GLN A 267 -8.94 4.82 -23.69
N LYS A 268 -10.06 4.29 -23.16
CA LYS A 268 -10.61 4.67 -21.84
C LYS A 268 -9.60 4.38 -20.74
N GLN A 269 -8.91 3.23 -20.83
CA GLN A 269 -7.84 2.89 -19.86
C GLN A 269 -6.71 3.92 -19.91
N ARG A 270 -6.27 4.34 -21.11
CA ARG A 270 -5.25 5.39 -21.28
C ARG A 270 -5.71 6.73 -20.71
N VAL A 271 -7.00 7.10 -20.83
CA VAL A 271 -7.57 8.30 -20.16
C VAL A 271 -7.52 8.14 -18.64
N GLY A 272 -7.85 6.97 -18.10
CA GLY A 272 -7.75 6.68 -16.65
C GLY A 272 -6.30 6.78 -16.14
N ILE A 273 -5.33 6.29 -16.92
CA ILE A 273 -3.89 6.45 -16.63
C ILE A 273 -3.51 7.94 -16.68
N ALA A 274 -3.91 8.68 -17.73
CA ALA A 274 -3.65 10.11 -17.88
C ALA A 274 -4.16 10.90 -16.68
N ARG A 275 -5.39 10.63 -16.21
CA ARG A 275 -5.97 11.24 -15.00
C ARG A 275 -5.13 11.00 -13.75
N ALA A 276 -4.56 9.80 -13.60
CA ALA A 276 -3.73 9.49 -12.45
C ALA A 276 -2.35 10.17 -12.52
N VAL A 277 -1.70 10.18 -13.69
CA VAL A 277 -0.31 10.66 -13.82
C VAL A 277 -0.20 12.18 -13.98
N ILE A 278 -1.29 12.90 -14.33
CA ILE A 278 -1.23 14.38 -14.47
C ILE A 278 -0.85 15.08 -13.15
N MET A 279 -1.12 14.42 -12.02
CA MET A 279 -0.75 14.91 -10.69
C MET A 279 0.73 14.72 -10.36
N ASN A 280 1.49 14.09 -11.27
CA ASN A 280 2.89 13.73 -11.08
C ASN A 280 3.12 12.99 -9.74
N PRO A 281 2.43 11.84 -9.51
CA PRO A 281 2.54 11.11 -8.26
C PRO A 281 3.93 10.46 -8.11
N GLU A 282 4.32 10.15 -6.88
CA GLU A 282 5.49 9.32 -6.61
C GLU A 282 5.12 7.83 -6.51
N LEU A 283 3.88 7.52 -6.09
CA LEU A 283 3.35 6.16 -6.04
C LEU A 283 2.07 6.05 -6.88
N LEU A 284 2.07 5.12 -7.81
CA LEU A 284 0.92 4.77 -8.63
C LEU A 284 0.41 3.38 -8.23
N ILE A 285 -0.83 3.29 -7.77
CA ILE A 285 -1.49 2.01 -7.50
C ILE A 285 -2.30 1.65 -8.74
N ALA A 286 -1.94 0.57 -9.43
CA ALA A 286 -2.64 0.08 -10.60
C ALA A 286 -3.47 -1.15 -10.20
N ASP A 287 -4.78 -0.95 -9.98
CA ASP A 287 -5.70 -2.00 -9.54
C ASP A 287 -6.28 -2.71 -10.77
N GLU A 288 -5.74 -3.89 -11.08
CA GLU A 288 -6.12 -4.72 -12.22
C GLU A 288 -6.25 -3.93 -13.56
N PRO A 289 -5.24 -3.13 -13.94
CA PRO A 289 -5.38 -2.14 -15.02
C PRO A 289 -5.56 -2.76 -16.40
N VAL A 290 -5.45 -4.07 -16.54
CA VAL A 290 -5.52 -4.80 -17.81
C VAL A 290 -6.57 -5.91 -17.84
N SER A 291 -7.26 -6.18 -16.73
CA SER A 291 -8.16 -7.34 -16.59
C SER A 291 -9.34 -7.36 -17.57
N ALA A 292 -9.81 -6.20 -18.01
CA ALA A 292 -10.95 -6.04 -18.91
C ALA A 292 -10.53 -5.83 -20.40
N LEU A 293 -9.27 -6.07 -20.74
CA LEU A 293 -8.70 -5.77 -22.08
C LEU A 293 -8.24 -7.05 -22.79
N ASP A 294 -8.28 -7.02 -24.12
CA ASP A 294 -7.71 -8.07 -24.96
C ASP A 294 -6.19 -8.17 -24.77
N VAL A 295 -5.62 -9.38 -24.95
CA VAL A 295 -4.20 -9.67 -24.71
C VAL A 295 -3.25 -8.70 -25.41
N SER A 296 -3.54 -8.32 -26.66
CA SER A 296 -2.72 -7.36 -27.42
C SER A 296 -2.75 -5.95 -26.81
N ILE A 297 -3.89 -5.52 -26.27
CA ILE A 297 -4.06 -4.24 -25.61
C ILE A 297 -3.45 -4.27 -24.21
N GLN A 298 -3.54 -5.41 -23.51
CA GLN A 298 -2.84 -5.60 -22.22
C GLN A 298 -1.34 -5.31 -22.35
N ALA A 299 -0.67 -5.91 -23.35
CA ALA A 299 0.75 -5.68 -23.60
C ALA A 299 1.08 -4.20 -23.85
N GLN A 300 0.22 -3.49 -24.61
CA GLN A 300 0.40 -2.06 -24.85
C GLN A 300 0.28 -1.22 -23.59
N VAL A 301 -0.68 -1.55 -22.68
CA VAL A 301 -0.86 -0.83 -21.41
C VAL A 301 0.32 -1.09 -20.46
N ILE A 302 0.83 -2.32 -20.41
CA ILE A 302 2.01 -2.66 -19.59
C ILE A 302 3.25 -1.91 -20.10
N ASN A 303 3.47 -1.88 -21.42
CA ASN A 303 4.58 -1.12 -22.03
C ASN A 303 4.44 0.37 -21.72
N LEU A 304 3.23 0.93 -21.83
CA LEU A 304 2.96 2.31 -21.44
C LEU A 304 3.31 2.59 -19.98
N LEU A 305 2.92 1.71 -19.05
CA LEU A 305 3.25 1.87 -17.63
C LEU A 305 4.78 1.81 -17.40
N ASN A 306 5.50 0.95 -18.11
CA ASN A 306 6.97 0.91 -18.08
C ASN A 306 7.61 2.20 -18.58
N GLU A 307 7.10 2.75 -19.70
CA GLU A 307 7.58 4.04 -20.23
C GLU A 307 7.31 5.18 -19.22
N LEU A 308 6.12 5.21 -18.62
CA LEU A 308 5.76 6.20 -17.62
C LEU A 308 6.63 6.06 -16.36
N ARG A 309 6.89 4.81 -15.91
CA ARG A 309 7.83 4.55 -14.81
C ARG A 309 9.19 5.19 -15.07
N ALA A 310 9.75 4.94 -16.25
CA ALA A 310 11.07 5.47 -16.61
C ALA A 310 11.08 7.00 -16.77
N LYS A 311 10.07 7.58 -17.47
CA LYS A 311 10.00 9.02 -17.76
C LYS A 311 9.68 9.86 -16.54
N LEU A 312 8.80 9.38 -15.65
CA LEU A 312 8.29 10.11 -14.48
C LEU A 312 8.90 9.63 -13.17
N ASN A 313 9.83 8.66 -13.20
CA ASN A 313 10.43 8.03 -12.01
C ASN A 313 9.38 7.52 -11.01
N LEU A 314 8.35 6.83 -11.52
CA LEU A 314 7.24 6.32 -10.72
C LEU A 314 7.61 5.07 -9.94
N THR A 315 7.09 4.97 -8.74
CA THR A 315 6.97 3.72 -7.99
C THR A 315 5.58 3.14 -8.25
N ILE A 316 5.46 1.84 -8.47
CA ILE A 316 4.18 1.24 -8.86
C ILE A 316 3.81 0.08 -7.93
N LEU A 317 2.62 0.13 -7.32
CA LEU A 317 1.96 -1.04 -6.74
C LEU A 317 1.01 -1.62 -7.80
N PHE A 318 1.41 -2.75 -8.37
CA PHE A 318 0.66 -3.40 -9.45
C PHE A 318 -0.18 -4.55 -8.89
N ILE A 319 -1.48 -4.39 -8.86
CA ILE A 319 -2.42 -5.41 -8.40
C ILE A 319 -2.93 -6.19 -9.60
N ALA A 320 -2.78 -7.51 -9.57
CA ALA A 320 -3.24 -8.40 -10.63
C ALA A 320 -3.70 -9.76 -10.08
N HIS A 321 -4.49 -10.47 -10.88
CA HIS A 321 -4.81 -11.87 -10.62
C HIS A 321 -4.01 -12.83 -11.52
N ASP A 322 -3.39 -12.33 -12.59
CA ASP A 322 -2.58 -13.09 -13.52
C ASP A 322 -1.08 -12.93 -13.23
N LEU A 323 -0.47 -14.02 -12.79
CA LEU A 323 0.96 -14.08 -12.48
C LEU A 323 1.84 -13.96 -13.73
N SER A 324 1.35 -14.35 -14.92
CA SER A 324 2.14 -14.27 -16.15
C SER A 324 2.48 -12.83 -16.53
N VAL A 325 1.53 -11.90 -16.33
CA VAL A 325 1.76 -10.47 -16.54
C VAL A 325 2.73 -9.91 -15.50
N VAL A 326 2.52 -10.27 -14.23
CA VAL A 326 3.31 -9.75 -13.10
C VAL A 326 4.78 -10.15 -13.19
N LYS A 327 5.08 -11.35 -13.69
CA LYS A 327 6.45 -11.86 -13.90
C LYS A 327 7.35 -10.88 -14.64
N TYR A 328 6.83 -10.32 -15.74
CA TYR A 328 7.61 -9.47 -16.64
C TYR A 328 7.59 -7.99 -16.28
N PHE A 329 6.70 -7.61 -15.38
CA PHE A 329 6.50 -6.21 -15.03
C PHE A 329 7.01 -5.85 -13.63
N SER A 330 7.01 -6.79 -12.68
CA SER A 330 7.30 -6.52 -11.28
C SER A 330 8.72 -6.91 -10.88
N ASP A 331 9.34 -6.08 -10.05
CA ASP A 331 10.66 -6.36 -9.46
C ASP A 331 10.52 -7.34 -8.28
N ARG A 332 9.52 -7.14 -7.41
CA ARG A 332 9.15 -8.04 -6.30
C ARG A 332 7.66 -8.33 -6.33
N ILE A 333 7.29 -9.49 -5.80
CA ILE A 333 5.92 -9.98 -5.82
C ILE A 333 5.50 -10.44 -4.43
N GLY A 334 4.36 -9.93 -3.96
CA GLY A 334 3.66 -10.43 -2.79
C GLY A 334 2.42 -11.22 -3.19
N VAL A 335 2.30 -12.44 -2.68
CA VAL A 335 1.16 -13.34 -2.93
C VAL A 335 0.20 -13.25 -1.76
N MET A 336 -1.06 -12.92 -2.04
CA MET A 336 -2.12 -12.83 -1.03
C MET A 336 -3.11 -13.99 -1.15
N TYR A 337 -3.49 -14.56 0.00
CA TYR A 337 -4.52 -15.58 0.13
C TYR A 337 -5.41 -15.29 1.35
N TYR A 338 -6.74 -15.21 1.16
CA TYR A 338 -7.73 -14.92 2.21
C TYR A 338 -7.32 -13.79 3.16
N GLY A 339 -6.92 -12.65 2.60
CA GLY A 339 -6.56 -11.45 3.34
C GLY A 339 -5.16 -11.43 3.94
N LYS A 340 -4.36 -12.46 3.75
CA LYS A 340 -3.01 -12.59 4.32
C LYS A 340 -1.95 -12.64 3.25
N MET A 341 -0.77 -12.07 3.54
CA MET A 341 0.43 -12.29 2.75
C MET A 341 0.93 -13.72 3.04
N VAL A 342 1.06 -14.56 2.01
CA VAL A 342 1.53 -15.94 2.15
C VAL A 342 2.95 -16.13 1.66
N GLU A 343 3.37 -15.38 0.65
CA GLU A 343 4.75 -15.40 0.15
C GLU A 343 5.11 -14.04 -0.43
N LEU A 344 6.38 -13.62 -0.29
CA LEU A 344 6.93 -12.39 -0.84
C LEU A 344 8.39 -12.63 -1.20
N ALA A 345 8.76 -12.39 -2.45
CA ALA A 345 10.13 -12.50 -2.93
C ALA A 345 10.37 -11.61 -4.15
N THR A 346 11.59 -11.57 -4.68
CA THR A 346 11.84 -11.01 -6.01
C THR A 346 11.09 -11.83 -7.07
N SER A 347 10.75 -11.20 -8.20
CA SER A 347 10.02 -11.88 -9.28
C SER A 347 10.75 -13.17 -9.70
N ASP A 348 12.03 -13.08 -9.96
CA ASP A 348 12.84 -14.23 -10.41
C ASP A 348 12.86 -15.35 -9.36
N GLU A 349 13.05 -15.02 -8.08
CA GLU A 349 13.09 -16.00 -7.00
C GLU A 349 11.74 -16.69 -6.79
N LEU A 350 10.63 -15.94 -6.81
CA LEU A 350 9.29 -16.49 -6.64
C LEU A 350 8.94 -17.51 -7.73
N PHE A 351 9.38 -17.26 -8.98
CA PHE A 351 9.12 -18.15 -10.11
C PHE A 351 10.08 -19.33 -10.19
N ALA A 352 11.33 -19.16 -9.72
CA ALA A 352 12.31 -20.24 -9.69
C ALA A 352 12.09 -21.18 -8.50
N HIS A 353 11.79 -20.63 -7.33
CA HIS A 353 11.71 -21.36 -6.06
C HIS A 353 10.44 -20.99 -5.27
N PRO A 354 9.24 -21.24 -5.81
CA PRO A 354 8.00 -21.03 -5.03
C PRO A 354 7.97 -22.00 -3.86
N LEU A 355 7.73 -21.50 -2.65
CA LEU A 355 7.77 -22.31 -1.42
C LEU A 355 6.38 -22.59 -0.88
N HIS A 356 5.52 -21.57 -0.77
CA HIS A 356 4.19 -21.77 -0.22
C HIS A 356 3.32 -22.62 -1.17
N PRO A 357 2.58 -23.64 -0.68
CA PRO A 357 1.77 -24.52 -1.54
C PRO A 357 0.75 -23.78 -2.40
N TYR A 358 0.18 -22.68 -1.88
CA TYR A 358 -0.73 -21.83 -2.66
C TYR A 358 -0.03 -21.16 -3.83
N THR A 359 1.20 -20.66 -3.65
CA THR A 359 1.98 -20.07 -4.74
C THR A 359 2.30 -21.12 -5.81
N LYS A 360 2.70 -22.34 -5.40
CA LYS A 360 2.89 -23.48 -6.30
C LYS A 360 1.61 -23.79 -7.09
N SER A 361 0.45 -23.76 -6.42
CA SER A 361 -0.86 -23.93 -7.06
C SER A 361 -1.16 -22.86 -8.10
N LEU A 362 -0.97 -21.58 -7.76
CA LEU A 362 -1.18 -20.46 -8.69
C LEU A 362 -0.26 -20.57 -9.92
N LEU A 363 1.02 -20.86 -9.72
CA LEU A 363 2.00 -21.01 -10.81
C LEU A 363 1.68 -22.20 -11.70
N SER A 364 1.20 -23.32 -11.10
CA SER A 364 0.76 -24.48 -11.85
C SER A 364 -0.48 -24.22 -12.72
N ALA A 365 -1.19 -23.12 -12.50
CA ALA A 365 -2.36 -22.73 -13.29
C ALA A 365 -2.01 -21.91 -14.55
N ILE A 366 -0.78 -21.39 -14.65
CA ILE A 366 -0.33 -20.60 -15.81
C ILE A 366 -0.23 -21.51 -17.04
N PRO A 367 -0.93 -21.21 -18.16
CA PRO A 367 -0.83 -22.00 -19.39
C PRO A 367 0.60 -22.01 -19.95
N LEU A 368 1.06 -23.16 -20.40
CA LEU A 368 2.34 -23.28 -21.08
C LEU A 368 2.16 -22.95 -22.57
N PRO A 369 3.08 -22.18 -23.19
CA PRO A 369 2.97 -21.83 -24.61
C PRO A 369 3.01 -23.03 -25.55
N ASP A 370 3.68 -24.13 -25.15
CA ASP A 370 3.76 -25.35 -25.93
C ASP A 370 2.54 -26.27 -25.64
N PRO A 371 1.68 -26.55 -26.65
CA PRO A 371 0.52 -27.40 -26.48
C PRO A 371 0.85 -28.84 -26.06
N HIS A 372 2.05 -29.37 -26.36
CA HIS A 372 2.47 -30.70 -25.96
C HIS A 372 2.81 -30.76 -24.47
N LEU A 373 3.50 -29.75 -23.98
CA LEU A 373 3.82 -29.61 -22.54
C LEU A 373 2.55 -29.29 -21.73
N GLU A 374 1.63 -28.50 -22.28
CA GLU A 374 0.35 -28.18 -21.63
C GLU A 374 -0.49 -29.46 -21.36
N LYS A 375 -0.50 -30.41 -22.28
CA LYS A 375 -1.23 -31.69 -22.09
C LYS A 375 -0.64 -32.58 -20.98
N GLN A 376 0.64 -32.41 -20.67
CA GLN A 376 1.34 -33.19 -19.63
C GLN A 376 1.36 -32.49 -18.28
N ARG A 377 0.89 -31.23 -18.23
CA ARG A 377 0.89 -30.42 -17.03
C ARG A 377 -0.04 -31.00 -15.97
N THR A 378 0.50 -31.23 -14.78
CA THR A 378 -0.28 -31.62 -13.60
C THR A 378 -0.61 -30.36 -12.79
N ARG A 379 -1.90 -30.08 -12.66
CA ARG A 379 -2.37 -28.94 -11.85
C ARG A 379 -2.23 -29.27 -10.37
N VAL A 380 -1.54 -28.44 -9.62
CA VAL A 380 -1.46 -28.52 -8.17
C VAL A 380 -2.69 -27.83 -7.58
N ILE A 381 -3.46 -28.55 -6.75
CA ILE A 381 -4.62 -27.99 -6.06
C ILE A 381 -4.21 -27.74 -4.62
N TYR A 382 -4.29 -26.47 -4.19
CA TYR A 382 -4.03 -26.09 -2.81
C TYR A 382 -5.22 -26.41 -1.90
N ASN A 383 -4.92 -27.03 -0.76
CA ASN A 383 -5.90 -27.29 0.30
C ASN A 383 -5.32 -26.83 1.65
N ALA A 384 -5.80 -25.69 2.15
CA ALA A 384 -5.29 -25.07 3.37
C ALA A 384 -5.35 -25.97 4.63
N ILE A 385 -6.23 -26.98 4.66
CA ILE A 385 -6.34 -27.91 5.79
C ILE A 385 -5.39 -29.10 5.64
N ALA A 386 -5.21 -29.58 4.40
CA ALA A 386 -4.39 -30.75 4.13
C ALA A 386 -2.91 -30.44 3.98
N ASP A 387 -2.60 -29.24 3.47
CA ASP A 387 -1.22 -28.83 3.16
C ASP A 387 -0.49 -28.23 4.36
N HIS A 388 -1.21 -27.89 5.45
CA HIS A 388 -0.67 -27.26 6.64
C HIS A 388 -1.18 -27.92 7.94
N ASP A 389 -0.31 -27.96 8.94
CA ASP A 389 -0.70 -28.31 10.32
C ASP A 389 -0.39 -27.11 11.24
N TYR A 390 -1.42 -26.32 11.52
CA TYR A 390 -1.36 -25.16 12.40
C TYR A 390 -2.06 -25.41 13.75
N SER A 391 -2.24 -26.66 14.14
CA SER A 391 -2.94 -27.04 15.37
C SER A 391 -2.19 -26.62 16.65
N THR A 392 -0.86 -26.65 16.61
CA THR A 392 0.00 -26.37 17.76
C THR A 392 0.86 -25.10 17.59
N ASP A 393 1.25 -24.77 16.36
CA ASP A 393 2.11 -23.65 16.03
C ASP A 393 1.49 -22.81 14.91
N LEU A 394 1.15 -21.55 15.22
CA LEU A 394 0.49 -20.65 14.28
C LEU A 394 1.49 -20.06 13.29
N PRO A 395 1.12 -19.95 11.99
CA PRO A 395 2.01 -19.44 10.97
C PRO A 395 2.19 -17.93 11.10
N SER A 396 3.41 -17.47 10.90
CA SER A 396 3.79 -16.05 10.71
C SER A 396 4.56 -15.88 9.41
N LEU A 397 4.60 -14.65 8.88
CA LEU A 397 5.42 -14.31 7.73
C LEU A 397 6.88 -14.25 8.20
N ARG A 398 7.74 -15.16 7.68
CA ARG A 398 9.13 -15.32 8.10
C ARG A 398 10.07 -15.25 6.92
N GLU A 399 11.24 -14.68 7.12
CA GLU A 399 12.30 -14.66 6.13
C GLU A 399 13.02 -16.02 6.13
N VAL A 400 12.80 -16.81 5.10
CA VAL A 400 13.39 -18.15 4.94
C VAL A 400 14.73 -18.12 4.21
N ALA A 401 14.91 -17.14 3.34
CA ALA A 401 16.15 -16.78 2.68
C ALA A 401 16.22 -15.26 2.52
N PRO A 402 17.39 -14.64 2.24
CA PRO A 402 17.49 -13.20 2.10
C PRO A 402 16.49 -12.62 1.08
N GLY A 403 15.58 -11.79 1.55
CA GLY A 403 14.50 -11.19 0.75
C GLY A 403 13.36 -12.14 0.33
N HIS A 404 13.37 -13.40 0.77
CA HIS A 404 12.30 -14.37 0.52
C HIS A 404 11.54 -14.69 1.80
N PHE A 405 10.32 -14.18 1.89
CA PHE A 405 9.44 -14.32 3.05
C PHE A 405 8.31 -15.30 2.73
N VAL A 406 8.04 -16.22 3.66
CA VAL A 406 6.95 -17.20 3.53
C VAL A 406 6.17 -17.27 4.83
N ARG A 407 4.85 -17.35 4.72
CA ARG A 407 3.99 -17.58 5.87
C ARG A 407 4.02 -19.05 6.25
N CYS A 408 4.69 -19.37 7.36
CA CYS A 408 4.94 -20.73 7.79
C CYS A 408 5.07 -20.83 9.31
N ASN A 409 4.97 -22.07 9.83
CA ASN A 409 5.33 -22.43 11.19
C ASN A 409 6.79 -22.95 11.26
N ASP A 410 7.27 -23.31 12.46
CA ASP A 410 8.66 -23.77 12.67
C ASP A 410 9.03 -25.03 11.86
N ALA A 411 8.07 -25.95 11.69
CA ALA A 411 8.30 -27.20 10.94
C ALA A 411 8.41 -26.92 9.43
N GLU A 412 7.53 -26.06 8.92
CA GLU A 412 7.52 -25.67 7.51
C GLU A 412 8.74 -24.82 7.15
N GLU A 413 9.17 -23.90 8.03
CA GLU A 413 10.38 -23.10 7.83
C GLU A 413 11.61 -24.00 7.60
N LYS A 414 11.79 -25.01 8.44
CA LYS A 414 12.89 -26.00 8.29
C LYS A 414 12.82 -26.74 6.96
N ARG A 415 11.60 -27.11 6.52
CA ARG A 415 11.38 -27.77 5.23
C ARG A 415 11.74 -26.85 4.07
N TYR A 416 11.29 -25.58 4.10
CA TYR A 416 11.55 -24.61 3.03
C TYR A 416 13.02 -24.22 2.93
N ARG A 417 13.71 -24.04 4.08
CA ARG A 417 15.17 -23.83 4.08
C ARG A 417 15.91 -25.00 3.44
N LYS A 418 15.52 -26.24 3.75
CA LYS A 418 16.09 -27.44 3.13
C LYS A 418 15.81 -27.50 1.62
N GLU A 419 14.60 -27.08 1.15
CA GLU A 419 14.28 -27.02 -0.28
C GLU A 419 15.21 -26.03 -1.02
N LEU A 420 15.63 -24.96 -0.35
CA LEU A 420 16.58 -23.96 -0.87
C LEU A 420 18.06 -24.36 -0.72
N GLY A 421 18.35 -25.48 -0.07
CA GLY A 421 19.72 -25.93 0.19
C GLY A 421 20.44 -25.20 1.34
N LEU A 422 19.66 -24.59 2.25
CA LEU A 422 20.10 -23.80 3.42
C LEU A 422 20.07 -24.65 4.71
#